data_107fc4089fae05c045cc8feb93d98981
#
_entry.id   107fc4089fae05c045cc8feb93d98981
#
_cell.length_a   1.000
_cell.length_b   1.000
_cell.length_c   1.000
_cell.angle_alpha   90.00
_cell.angle_beta   90.00
_cell.angle_gamma   90.00
#
_symmetry.space_group_name_H-M   'P 1'
#
loop_
_entity.id
_entity.type
_entity.pdbx_description
1 polymer ?
#
loop_
_entity_poly.entity_id
_entity_poly.type
_entity_poly.pdbx_seq_one_letter_code
_entity_poly.pdbx_strand_id
1 'polypeptide(L)'
;MTNEVEAIGRSDLERNLICLSKCRKIVHVNHYLMTELRHRIIPIICRKANSSHSDFPDEKIMLKRQLCEENLAVQNIITPGLTSQRGGILFELSECDFTLAMRRLEQGKISSNEFVEQLQNIKLILLECTQCLSNEKDGSIDQYYERSAMVRLKDILDYLIHLESS
;
A
#
# COMPACT_ATOMS: atom_id res chain seq x y z
N MET A 1 -22.94 0.66 15.19
CA MET A 1 -21.58 0.59 14.62
C MET A 1 -21.52 -0.20 13.32
N THR A 2 -21.94 -1.46 13.26
CA THR A 2 -21.91 -2.27 12.02
C THR A 2 -22.73 -1.58 10.91
N ASN A 3 -23.95 -1.10 11.21
CA ASN A 3 -24.81 -0.39 10.26
C ASN A 3 -24.24 0.98 9.81
N GLU A 4 -23.47 1.67 10.62
CA GLU A 4 -22.81 2.93 10.23
C GLU A 4 -21.67 2.67 9.22
N VAL A 5 -20.89 1.61 9.40
CA VAL A 5 -19.81 1.24 8.47
C VAL A 5 -20.37 0.81 7.11
N GLU A 6 -21.49 0.10 7.10
CA GLU A 6 -22.16 -0.34 5.86
C GLU A 6 -22.81 0.83 5.10
N ALA A 7 -23.31 1.85 5.81
CA ALA A 7 -23.95 3.02 5.23
C ALA A 7 -22.99 4.04 4.60
N ILE A 8 -21.69 3.98 4.94
CA ILE A 8 -20.67 4.89 4.39
C ILE A 8 -20.30 4.43 2.98
N GLY A 9 -20.52 5.28 1.99
CA GLY A 9 -20.09 5.03 0.61
C GLY A 9 -18.58 4.76 0.55
N ARG A 10 -18.17 3.77 -0.27
CA ARG A 10 -16.76 3.39 -0.42
C ARG A 10 -15.84 4.53 -0.87
N SER A 11 -16.39 5.57 -1.49
CA SER A 11 -15.65 6.72 -2.01
C SER A 11 -15.46 7.88 -1.03
N ASP A 12 -16.12 7.85 0.13
CA ASP A 12 -16.05 8.94 1.12
C ASP A 12 -14.89 8.72 2.09
N LEU A 13 -13.72 9.26 1.74
CA LEU A 13 -12.50 9.12 2.55
C LEU A 13 -12.66 9.73 3.95
N GLU A 14 -13.22 10.93 4.05
CA GLU A 14 -13.30 11.66 5.31
C GLU A 14 -14.19 10.93 6.33
N ARG A 15 -15.37 10.50 5.89
CA ARG A 15 -16.27 9.70 6.73
C ARG A 15 -15.66 8.38 7.15
N ASN A 16 -14.97 7.69 6.25
CA ASN A 16 -14.28 6.45 6.58
C ASN A 16 -13.17 6.66 7.62
N LEU A 17 -12.39 7.75 7.54
CA LEU A 17 -11.36 8.10 8.53
C LEU A 17 -11.96 8.46 9.88
N ILE A 18 -13.07 9.22 9.91
CA ILE A 18 -13.80 9.51 11.16
C ILE A 18 -14.32 8.21 11.79
N CYS A 19 -14.90 7.32 10.99
CA CYS A 19 -15.39 6.04 11.47
C CYS A 19 -14.24 5.17 12.04
N LEU A 20 -13.09 5.10 11.33
CA LEU A 20 -11.90 4.40 11.80
C LEU A 20 -11.42 4.95 13.16
N SER A 21 -11.38 6.28 13.31
CA SER A 21 -10.99 6.92 14.56
C SER A 21 -11.94 6.60 15.72
N LYS A 22 -13.25 6.55 15.46
CA LYS A 22 -14.25 6.14 16.45
C LYS A 22 -14.08 4.65 16.82
N CYS A 23 -13.94 3.79 15.82
CA CYS A 23 -13.77 2.35 16.03
C CYS A 23 -12.53 2.03 16.85
N ARG A 24 -11.39 2.70 16.61
CA ARG A 24 -10.15 2.53 17.42
C ARG A 24 -10.33 2.74 18.93
N LYS A 25 -11.34 3.49 19.35
CA LYS A 25 -11.64 3.74 20.77
C LYS A 25 -12.51 2.66 21.43
N ILE A 26 -13.16 1.82 20.61
CA ILE A 26 -14.23 0.93 21.09
C ILE A 26 -13.88 -0.53 20.87
N VAL A 27 -13.21 -0.85 19.78
CA VAL A 27 -12.89 -2.23 19.41
C VAL A 27 -11.38 -2.46 19.32
N HIS A 28 -10.96 -3.70 19.55
CA HIS A 28 -9.56 -4.09 19.41
C HIS A 28 -9.05 -3.88 17.98
N VAL A 29 -7.76 -3.58 17.83
CA VAL A 29 -7.10 -3.31 16.55
C VAL A 29 -7.29 -4.43 15.51
N ASN A 30 -7.42 -5.68 15.95
CA ASN A 30 -7.62 -6.87 15.11
C ASN A 30 -9.10 -7.19 14.86
N HIS A 31 -10.02 -6.35 15.30
CA HIS A 31 -11.45 -6.57 15.06
C HIS A 31 -11.77 -6.44 13.57
N TYR A 32 -12.65 -7.31 13.04
CA TYR A 32 -12.98 -7.37 11.61
C TYR A 32 -13.42 -6.00 11.02
N LEU A 33 -14.15 -5.18 11.80
CA LEU A 33 -14.54 -3.83 11.37
C LEU A 33 -13.33 -2.93 11.09
N MET A 34 -12.25 -3.08 11.84
CA MET A 34 -11.01 -2.32 11.63
C MET A 34 -10.35 -2.74 10.31
N THR A 35 -10.31 -4.03 10.03
CA THR A 35 -9.78 -4.58 8.78
C THR A 35 -10.62 -4.12 7.59
N GLU A 36 -11.94 -4.22 7.68
CA GLU A 36 -12.87 -3.77 6.64
C GLU A 36 -12.72 -2.25 6.34
N LEU A 37 -12.63 -1.41 7.39
CA LEU A 37 -12.41 0.03 7.20
C LEU A 37 -11.07 0.33 6.54
N ARG A 38 -9.99 -0.37 6.93
CA ARG A 38 -8.68 -0.21 6.27
C ARG A 38 -8.75 -0.62 4.80
N HIS A 39 -9.40 -1.73 4.48
CA HIS A 39 -9.60 -2.15 3.08
C HIS A 39 -10.36 -1.12 2.24
N ARG A 40 -11.30 -0.38 2.83
CA ARG A 40 -12.03 0.70 2.15
C ARG A 40 -11.18 1.96 1.99
N ILE A 41 -10.37 2.29 2.98
CA ILE A 41 -9.60 3.54 3.04
C ILE A 41 -8.35 3.46 2.15
N ILE A 42 -7.58 2.38 2.23
CA ILE A 42 -6.28 2.24 1.55
C ILE A 42 -6.37 2.56 0.05
N PRO A 43 -7.31 2.01 -0.74
CA PRO A 43 -7.37 2.27 -2.17
C PRO A 43 -7.78 3.68 -2.55
N ILE A 44 -8.41 4.44 -1.64
CA ILE A 44 -8.92 5.79 -1.92
C ILE A 44 -8.04 6.92 -1.37
N ILE A 45 -7.17 6.63 -0.39
CA ILE A 45 -6.11 7.56 0.00
C ILE A 45 -5.16 7.75 -1.18
N CYS A 46 -4.80 8.99 -1.46
CA CYS A 46 -3.94 9.33 -2.58
C CYS A 46 -4.52 8.92 -3.95
N ARG A 47 -5.84 8.91 -4.09
CA ARG A 47 -6.51 8.65 -5.36
C ARG A 47 -7.20 9.91 -5.86
N LYS A 48 -6.70 10.47 -6.96
CA LYS A 48 -7.37 11.46 -7.80
C LYS A 48 -7.29 10.98 -9.24
N ALA A 49 -8.25 11.37 -10.08
CA ALA A 49 -8.16 11.11 -11.51
C ALA A 49 -6.85 11.72 -12.06
N ASN A 50 -6.07 10.91 -12.77
CA ASN A 50 -4.80 11.30 -13.41
C ASN A 50 -3.69 11.81 -12.45
N SER A 51 -3.70 11.43 -11.18
CA SER A 51 -2.63 11.76 -10.24
C SER A 51 -1.82 10.53 -9.84
N SER A 52 -0.53 10.74 -9.57
CA SER A 52 0.36 9.75 -8.99
C SER A 52 0.50 9.93 -7.47
N HIS A 53 1.13 9.00 -6.76
CA HIS A 53 1.44 9.16 -5.34
C HIS A 53 2.30 10.40 -5.08
N SER A 54 3.16 10.80 -6.04
CA SER A 54 4.00 11.98 -5.96
C SER A 54 3.23 13.32 -5.86
N ASP A 55 1.94 13.35 -6.17
CA ASP A 55 1.13 14.57 -6.12
C ASP A 55 0.53 14.85 -4.73
N PHE A 56 0.74 13.94 -3.76
CA PHE A 56 0.16 14.05 -2.44
C PHE A 56 1.21 14.41 -1.37
N PRO A 57 0.83 15.12 -0.30
CA PRO A 57 1.74 15.43 0.80
C PRO A 57 2.18 14.17 1.56
N ASP A 58 3.38 14.22 2.14
CA ASP A 58 4.00 13.10 2.86
C ASP A 58 3.09 12.54 3.96
N GLU A 59 2.36 13.39 4.67
CA GLU A 59 1.46 12.97 5.75
C GLU A 59 0.36 12.02 5.27
N LYS A 60 -0.16 12.23 4.05
CA LYS A 60 -1.15 11.33 3.47
C LYS A 60 -0.54 10.00 3.04
N ILE A 61 0.67 10.04 2.46
CA ILE A 61 1.39 8.83 2.04
C ILE A 61 1.78 8.02 3.29
N MET A 62 2.27 8.67 4.33
CA MET A 62 2.61 8.02 5.61
C MET A 62 1.38 7.41 6.30
N LEU A 63 0.22 8.11 6.28
CA LEU A 63 -1.02 7.54 6.79
C LEU A 63 -1.44 6.28 6.01
N LYS A 64 -1.38 6.32 4.68
CA LYS A 64 -1.67 5.17 3.83
C LYS A 64 -0.73 4.01 4.14
N ARG A 65 0.58 4.27 4.20
CA ARG A 65 1.61 3.32 4.58
C ARG A 65 1.31 2.63 5.91
N GLN A 66 1.01 3.42 6.95
CA GLN A 66 0.65 2.90 8.28
C GLN A 66 -0.57 1.98 8.22
N LEU A 67 -1.62 2.36 7.49
CA LEU A 67 -2.83 1.53 7.35
C LEU A 67 -2.55 0.21 6.62
N CYS A 68 -1.65 0.21 5.63
CA CYS A 68 -1.19 -1.01 4.96
C CYS A 68 -0.47 -1.93 5.95
N GLU A 69 0.48 -1.41 6.73
CA GLU A 69 1.23 -2.17 7.74
C GLU A 69 0.31 -2.76 8.82
N GLU A 70 -0.61 -1.95 9.36
CA GLU A 70 -1.61 -2.42 10.33
C GLU A 70 -2.48 -3.55 9.75
N ASN A 71 -2.85 -3.47 8.47
CA ASN A 71 -3.68 -4.48 7.83
C ASN A 71 -2.91 -5.78 7.56
N LEU A 72 -1.67 -5.68 7.07
CA LEU A 72 -0.80 -6.83 6.86
C LEU A 72 -0.49 -7.56 8.17
N ALA A 73 -0.27 -6.83 9.26
CA ALA A 73 -0.07 -7.43 10.58
C ALA A 73 -1.27 -8.28 11.02
N VAL A 74 -2.50 -7.83 10.78
CA VAL A 74 -3.71 -8.60 11.06
C VAL A 74 -3.83 -9.80 10.13
N GLN A 75 -3.59 -9.62 8.82
CA GLN A 75 -3.66 -10.71 7.84
C GLN A 75 -2.66 -11.83 8.14
N ASN A 76 -1.46 -11.50 8.62
CA ASN A 76 -0.47 -12.49 9.03
C ASN A 76 -0.98 -13.45 10.11
N ILE A 77 -1.96 -13.02 10.92
CA ILE A 77 -2.54 -13.81 12.01
C ILE A 77 -3.78 -14.61 11.53
N ILE A 78 -4.69 -13.92 10.82
CA ILE A 78 -6.01 -14.49 10.53
C ILE A 78 -6.09 -15.23 9.20
N THR A 79 -5.31 -14.82 8.21
CA THR A 79 -5.27 -15.41 6.87
C THR A 79 -3.83 -15.46 6.35
N PRO A 80 -2.94 -16.25 7.01
CA PRO A 80 -1.55 -16.36 6.58
C PRO A 80 -1.48 -16.99 5.19
N GLY A 81 -0.55 -16.50 4.37
CA GLY A 81 -0.27 -17.03 3.05
C GLY A 81 -0.53 -16.05 1.91
N LEU A 82 -0.46 -16.58 0.69
CA LEU A 82 -0.58 -15.80 -0.55
C LEU A 82 -2.06 -15.62 -0.93
N THR A 83 -2.62 -14.46 -0.60
CA THR A 83 -3.99 -14.08 -0.95
C THR A 83 -4.00 -12.84 -1.82
N SER A 84 -4.98 -12.70 -2.71
CA SER A 84 -5.11 -11.52 -3.56
C SER A 84 -5.31 -10.23 -2.76
N GLN A 85 -6.07 -10.30 -1.66
CA GLN A 85 -6.21 -9.17 -0.74
C GLN A 85 -4.87 -8.71 -0.17
N ARG A 86 -3.99 -9.64 0.19
CA ARG A 86 -2.63 -9.36 0.63
C ARG A 86 -1.82 -8.72 -0.49
N GLY A 87 -1.91 -9.26 -1.70
CA GLY A 87 -1.22 -8.73 -2.88
C GLY A 87 -1.57 -7.28 -3.15
N GLY A 88 -2.85 -6.92 -3.14
CA GLY A 88 -3.28 -5.53 -3.31
C GLY A 88 -2.71 -4.57 -2.24
N ILE A 89 -2.65 -5.00 -0.96
CA ILE A 89 -2.09 -4.17 0.12
C ILE A 89 -0.56 -4.05 0.01
N LEU A 90 0.13 -5.13 -0.37
CA LEU A 90 1.57 -5.08 -0.62
C LEU A 90 1.92 -4.13 -1.76
N PHE A 91 1.13 -4.11 -2.83
CA PHE A 91 1.31 -3.13 -3.90
C PHE A 91 1.17 -1.69 -3.39
N GLU A 92 0.09 -1.38 -2.68
CA GLU A 92 -0.16 -0.05 -2.13
C GLU A 92 0.93 0.39 -1.13
N LEU A 93 1.46 -0.54 -0.34
CA LEU A 93 2.60 -0.30 0.56
C LEU A 93 3.86 0.03 -0.23
N SER A 94 4.18 -0.77 -1.25
CA SER A 94 5.37 -0.56 -2.07
C SER A 94 5.37 0.79 -2.79
N GLU A 95 4.21 1.25 -3.28
CA GLU A 95 4.07 2.58 -3.88
C GLU A 95 4.30 3.72 -2.88
N CYS A 96 3.84 3.55 -1.63
CA CYS A 96 4.12 4.51 -0.58
C CYS A 96 5.63 4.57 -0.26
N ASP A 97 6.25 3.41 -0.06
CA ASP A 97 7.66 3.31 0.29
C ASP A 97 8.56 3.85 -0.83
N PHE A 98 8.26 3.51 -2.08
CA PHE A 98 8.98 4.03 -3.24
C PHE A 98 8.90 5.56 -3.32
N THR A 99 7.69 6.12 -3.20
CA THR A 99 7.50 7.58 -3.27
C THR A 99 8.25 8.30 -2.15
N LEU A 100 8.19 7.77 -0.92
CA LEU A 100 8.89 8.36 0.22
C LEU A 100 10.41 8.23 0.09
N ALA A 101 10.93 7.13 -0.43
CA ALA A 101 12.35 6.91 -0.67
C ALA A 101 12.89 7.89 -1.71
N MET A 102 12.20 8.06 -2.85
CA MET A 102 12.55 9.01 -3.90
C MET A 102 12.63 10.43 -3.36
N ARG A 103 11.62 10.88 -2.63
CA ARG A 103 11.60 12.22 -2.04
C ARG A 103 12.73 12.46 -1.03
N ARG A 104 13.04 11.46 -0.21
CA ARG A 104 14.14 11.56 0.76
C ARG A 104 15.49 11.68 0.06
N LEU A 105 15.69 10.94 -1.03
CA LEU A 105 16.88 11.05 -1.85
C LEU A 105 16.98 12.45 -2.50
N GLU A 106 15.91 12.92 -3.16
CA GLU A 106 15.84 14.25 -3.79
C GLU A 106 16.10 15.40 -2.81
N GLN A 107 15.64 15.22 -1.56
CA GLN A 107 15.85 16.18 -0.48
C GLN A 107 17.23 16.04 0.21
N GLY A 108 18.06 15.10 -0.22
CA GLY A 108 19.36 14.84 0.40
C GLY A 108 19.27 14.30 1.85
N LYS A 109 18.13 13.73 2.24
CA LYS A 109 17.89 13.19 3.59
C LYS A 109 18.42 11.77 3.77
N ILE A 110 18.67 11.08 2.69
CA ILE A 110 19.28 9.74 2.66
C ILE A 110 20.41 9.72 1.64
N SER A 111 21.40 8.89 1.86
CA SER A 111 22.49 8.62 0.93
C SER A 111 22.02 7.69 -0.21
N SER A 112 22.82 7.63 -1.29
CA SER A 112 22.57 6.66 -2.37
C SER A 112 22.58 5.22 -1.89
N ASN A 113 23.44 4.87 -0.92
CA ASN A 113 23.48 3.52 -0.35
C ASN A 113 22.21 3.18 0.42
N GLU A 114 21.73 4.10 1.28
CA GLU A 114 20.46 3.93 1.99
C GLU A 114 19.27 3.84 1.04
N PHE A 115 19.31 4.58 -0.06
CA PHE A 115 18.29 4.48 -1.11
C PHE A 115 18.31 3.10 -1.79
N VAL A 116 19.49 2.57 -2.12
CA VAL A 116 19.64 1.19 -2.66
C VAL A 116 19.06 0.16 -1.69
N GLU A 117 19.35 0.26 -0.40
CA GLU A 117 18.77 -0.65 0.61
C GLU A 117 17.24 -0.57 0.64
N GLN A 118 16.67 0.65 0.57
CA GLN A 118 15.23 0.82 0.51
C GLN A 118 14.64 0.21 -0.77
N LEU A 119 15.27 0.39 -1.93
CA LEU A 119 14.84 -0.24 -3.19
C LEU A 119 14.88 -1.78 -3.13
N GLN A 120 15.91 -2.36 -2.48
CA GLN A 120 15.98 -3.82 -2.28
C GLN A 120 14.81 -4.33 -1.43
N ASN A 121 14.44 -3.61 -0.37
CA ASN A 121 13.29 -3.96 0.46
C ASN A 121 11.97 -3.86 -0.32
N ILE A 122 11.78 -2.78 -1.09
CA ILE A 122 10.58 -2.59 -1.92
C ILE A 122 10.50 -3.69 -2.99
N LYS A 123 11.63 -4.08 -3.58
CA LYS A 123 11.70 -5.21 -4.52
C LYS A 123 11.16 -6.51 -3.90
N LEU A 124 11.54 -6.82 -2.66
CA LEU A 124 11.05 -8.01 -1.95
C LEU A 124 9.54 -7.96 -1.73
N ILE A 125 8.99 -6.80 -1.34
CA ILE A 125 7.54 -6.58 -1.19
C ILE A 125 6.82 -6.81 -2.52
N LEU A 126 7.34 -6.29 -3.62
CA LEU A 126 6.74 -6.45 -4.95
C LEU A 126 6.82 -7.89 -5.45
N LEU A 127 7.89 -8.63 -5.16
CA LEU A 127 7.99 -10.05 -5.48
C LEU A 127 6.92 -10.86 -4.73
N GLU A 128 6.70 -10.61 -3.44
CA GLU A 128 5.63 -11.23 -2.68
C GLU A 128 4.25 -10.82 -3.23
N CYS A 129 4.06 -9.56 -3.59
CA CYS A 129 2.86 -9.05 -4.23
C CYS A 129 2.52 -9.82 -5.51
N THR A 130 3.49 -9.97 -6.42
CA THR A 130 3.28 -10.71 -7.67
C THR A 130 2.96 -12.18 -7.44
N GLN A 131 3.55 -12.81 -6.43
CA GLN A 131 3.19 -14.19 -6.04
C GLN A 131 1.75 -14.30 -5.53
N CYS A 132 1.29 -13.31 -4.75
CA CYS A 132 -0.10 -13.26 -4.28
C CYS A 132 -1.12 -13.12 -5.41
N LEU A 133 -0.75 -12.44 -6.50
CA LEU A 133 -1.66 -12.07 -7.59
C LEU A 133 -1.53 -12.96 -8.84
N SER A 134 -0.56 -13.87 -8.90
CA SER A 134 -0.17 -14.64 -10.10
C SER A 134 -1.25 -15.57 -10.69
N ASN A 135 -2.35 -15.83 -9.97
CA ASN A 135 -3.41 -16.74 -10.40
C ASN A 135 -4.76 -16.01 -10.63
N GLU A 136 -4.76 -14.69 -10.73
CA GLU A 136 -5.99 -13.93 -10.84
C GLU A 136 -6.57 -13.93 -12.26
N LYS A 137 -7.91 -13.88 -12.34
CA LYS A 137 -8.63 -13.95 -13.62
C LYS A 137 -8.47 -12.66 -14.41
N ASP A 138 -8.39 -12.79 -15.72
CA ASP A 138 -8.36 -11.68 -16.67
C ASP A 138 -9.49 -10.66 -16.44
N GLY A 139 -9.13 -9.38 -16.42
CA GLY A 139 -10.07 -8.26 -16.24
C GLY A 139 -10.42 -7.92 -14.80
N SER A 140 -9.84 -8.63 -13.80
CA SER A 140 -10.03 -8.30 -12.38
C SER A 140 -9.22 -7.06 -11.97
N ILE A 141 -9.60 -6.43 -10.85
CA ILE A 141 -8.82 -5.35 -10.23
C ILE A 141 -7.46 -5.88 -9.76
N ASP A 142 -7.39 -7.15 -9.39
CA ASP A 142 -6.18 -7.81 -8.92
C ASP A 142 -5.17 -7.98 -10.07
N GLN A 143 -5.63 -8.23 -11.30
CA GLN A 143 -4.81 -8.21 -12.49
C GLN A 143 -4.23 -6.82 -12.78
N TYR A 144 -4.99 -5.76 -12.52
CA TYR A 144 -4.46 -4.40 -12.61
C TYR A 144 -3.30 -4.20 -11.62
N TYR A 145 -3.45 -4.64 -10.36
CA TYR A 145 -2.39 -4.59 -9.37
C TYR A 145 -1.18 -5.44 -9.77
N GLU A 146 -1.39 -6.65 -10.30
CA GLU A 146 -0.31 -7.50 -10.78
C GLU A 146 0.54 -6.82 -11.86
N ARG A 147 -0.12 -6.30 -12.91
CA ARG A 147 0.55 -5.60 -14.01
C ARG A 147 1.31 -4.37 -13.51
N SER A 148 0.69 -3.59 -12.63
CA SER A 148 1.32 -2.40 -12.06
C SER A 148 2.53 -2.75 -11.19
N ALA A 149 2.45 -3.83 -10.42
CA ALA A 149 3.55 -4.34 -9.60
C ALA A 149 4.72 -4.81 -10.48
N MET A 150 4.44 -5.49 -11.59
CA MET A 150 5.49 -5.91 -12.54
C MET A 150 6.19 -4.72 -13.20
N VAL A 151 5.45 -3.69 -13.59
CA VAL A 151 6.03 -2.46 -14.14
C VAL A 151 6.91 -1.79 -13.10
N ARG A 152 6.44 -1.61 -11.87
CA ARG A 152 7.21 -1.02 -10.79
C ARG A 152 8.46 -1.84 -10.45
N LEU A 153 8.34 -3.16 -10.44
CA LEU A 153 9.47 -4.05 -10.21
C LEU A 153 10.56 -3.87 -11.27
N LYS A 154 10.16 -3.73 -12.54
CA LYS A 154 11.09 -3.43 -13.63
C LYS A 154 11.79 -2.08 -13.43
N ASP A 155 11.03 -1.02 -13.11
CA ASP A 155 11.61 0.31 -12.84
C ASP A 155 12.67 0.23 -11.73
N ILE A 156 12.39 -0.48 -10.64
CA ILE A 156 13.33 -0.65 -9.52
C ILE A 156 14.59 -1.40 -9.96
N LEU A 157 14.44 -2.46 -10.75
CA LEU A 157 15.59 -3.21 -11.25
C LEU A 157 16.48 -2.33 -12.15
N ASP A 158 15.89 -1.52 -13.02
CA ASP A 158 16.61 -0.57 -13.86
C ASP A 158 17.37 0.46 -13.02
N TYR A 159 16.75 1.01 -11.96
CA TYR A 159 17.43 1.90 -11.00
C TYR A 159 18.63 1.22 -10.33
N LEU A 160 18.46 0.00 -9.83
CA LEU A 160 19.53 -0.75 -9.15
C LEU A 160 20.73 -1.01 -10.07
N ILE A 161 20.48 -1.39 -11.33
CA ILE A 161 21.53 -1.61 -12.33
C ILE A 161 22.31 -0.30 -12.61
N HIS A 162 21.61 0.82 -12.76
CA HIS A 162 22.26 2.11 -13.01
C HIS A 162 23.12 2.56 -11.84
N LEU A 163 22.66 2.36 -10.60
CA LEU A 163 23.40 2.75 -9.40
C LEU A 163 24.62 1.86 -9.13
N GLU A 164 24.58 0.58 -9.49
CA GLU A 164 25.74 -0.33 -9.39
C GLU A 164 26.81 -0.07 -10.46
N SER A 165 26.43 0.63 -11.54
CA SER A 165 27.34 0.93 -12.67
C SER A 165 28.00 2.30 -12.56
N SER A 166 27.67 3.10 -11.54
CA SER A 166 28.14 4.46 -11.29
C SER A 166 29.14 4.52 -10.16
#